data_0d488328d815ab8096b440e3988060c8
#
_entry.id   0d488328d815ab8096b440e3988060c8
#
_cell.length_a   1.000
_cell.length_b   1.000
_cell.length_c   1.000
_cell.angle_alpha   90.00
_cell.angle_beta   90.00
_cell.angle_gamma   90.00
#
_symmetry.space_group_name_H-M   'P 1'
#
loop_
_entity.id
_entity.type
_entity.pdbx_description
1 polymer ?
#
loop_
_entity_poly.entity_id
_entity_poly.type
_entity_poly.pdbx_seq_one_letter_code
_entity_poly.pdbx_strand_id
1 'polypeptide(L)' 'MYTEMTTEEMQDKYKVLGFALGLCIVEDKQTGVKGTLDFDHAPRVYYNFQPA' A
#
# COMPACT_ATOMS: atom_id res chain seq x y z
N MET A 1 -5.55 3.84 -14.72
CA MET A 1 -6.10 4.63 -13.60
C MET A 1 -6.00 3.82 -12.31
N TYR A 2 -5.56 4.41 -11.24
CA TYR A 2 -5.46 3.73 -9.95
C TYR A 2 -6.51 4.26 -8.98
N THR A 3 -6.81 3.48 -7.95
CA THR A 3 -7.78 3.84 -6.93
C THR A 3 -7.04 4.14 -5.63
N GLU A 4 -7.35 5.28 -5.03
CA GLU A 4 -6.79 5.62 -3.73
C GLU A 4 -7.53 4.86 -2.64
N MET A 5 -6.79 4.41 -1.63
CA MET A 5 -7.33 3.68 -0.50
C MET A 5 -7.06 4.44 0.79
N THR A 6 -8.03 4.38 1.71
CA THR A 6 -7.77 4.85 3.07
C THR A 6 -6.86 3.86 3.79
N THR A 7 -6.36 4.25 4.96
CA THR A 7 -5.54 3.35 5.77
C THR A 7 -6.29 2.07 6.10
N GLU A 8 -7.57 2.18 6.47
CA GLU A 8 -8.37 0.99 6.79
C GLU A 8 -8.53 0.07 5.59
N GLU A 9 -8.85 0.64 4.43
CA GLU A 9 -9.01 -0.15 3.21
C GLU A 9 -7.69 -0.81 2.81
N MET A 10 -6.59 -0.10 2.95
CA MET A 10 -5.28 -0.64 2.64
C MET A 10 -4.95 -1.82 3.57
N GLN A 11 -5.22 -1.68 4.86
CA GLN A 11 -4.94 -2.73 5.84
C GLN A 11 -5.83 -3.95 5.68
N ASP A 12 -7.03 -3.79 5.12
CA ASP A 12 -7.88 -4.93 4.82
C ASP A 12 -7.30 -5.79 3.69
N LYS A 13 -6.66 -5.15 2.72
CA LYS A 13 -6.15 -5.82 1.52
C LYS A 13 -4.69 -6.23 1.66
N TYR A 14 -3.90 -5.45 2.36
CA TYR A 14 -2.45 -5.63 2.43
C TYR A 14 -1.98 -5.72 3.87
N LYS A 15 -0.91 -6.50 4.05
CA LYS A 15 -0.17 -6.51 5.31
C LYS A 15 1.00 -5.54 5.18
N VAL A 16 1.08 -4.56 6.06
CA VAL A 16 2.17 -3.58 6.05
C VAL A 16 3.42 -4.22 6.62
N LEU A 17 4.50 -4.22 5.85
CA LEU A 17 5.78 -4.77 6.27
C LEU A 17 6.74 -3.69 6.75
N GLY A 18 6.58 -2.47 6.27
CA GLY A 18 7.44 -1.37 6.68
C GLY A 18 7.29 -0.18 5.76
N PHE A 19 8.13 0.82 5.99
CA PHE A 19 8.21 2.01 5.15
C PHE A 19 9.67 2.25 4.80
N ALA A 20 9.95 2.55 3.54
CA ALA A 20 11.29 2.84 3.10
C ALA A 20 11.25 3.71 1.85
N LEU A 21 12.14 4.69 1.76
CA LEU A 21 12.30 5.55 0.58
C LEU A 21 11.00 6.25 0.17
N GLY A 22 10.18 6.61 1.17
CA GLY A 22 8.91 7.28 0.90
C GLY A 22 7.82 6.37 0.38
N LEU A 23 8.00 5.06 0.47
CA LEU A 23 7.04 4.07 0.02
C LEU A 23 6.59 3.19 1.18
N CYS A 24 5.37 2.68 1.09
CA CYS A 24 4.84 1.71 2.03
C CYS A 24 5.08 0.31 1.47
N ILE A 25 5.85 -0.50 2.17
CA ILE A 25 6.15 -1.87 1.74
C ILE A 25 5.07 -2.79 2.28
N VAL A 26 4.42 -3.53 1.40
CA VAL A 26 3.25 -4.33 1.76
C VAL A 26 3.30 -5.70 1.11
N GLU A 27 2.44 -6.58 1.63
CA GLU A 27 2.22 -7.89 1.05
C GLU A 27 0.72 -8.08 0.86
N ASP A 28 0.31 -8.47 -0.35
CA ASP A 28 -1.09 -8.76 -0.64
C ASP A 28 -1.53 -9.99 0.16
N LYS A 29 -2.58 -9.84 0.96
CA LYS A 29 -3.04 -10.92 1.85
C LYS A 29 -3.62 -12.10 1.09
N GLN A 30 -4.15 -11.88 -0.10
CA GLN A 30 -4.77 -12.95 -0.89
C GLN A 30 -3.74 -13.74 -1.69
N THR A 31 -2.79 -13.04 -2.29
CA THR A 31 -1.84 -13.66 -3.23
C THR A 31 -0.46 -13.89 -2.64
N GLY A 32 -0.13 -13.20 -1.56
CA GLY A 32 1.21 -13.24 -0.98
C GLY A 32 2.24 -12.44 -1.76
N VAL A 33 1.82 -11.71 -2.77
CA VAL A 33 2.74 -10.90 -3.57
C VAL A 33 3.17 -9.69 -2.76
N LYS A 34 4.48 -9.47 -2.67
CA LYS A 34 5.04 -8.29 -2.01
C LYS A 34 5.21 -7.17 -3.01
N GLY A 35 5.10 -5.94 -2.52
CA GLY A 35 5.27 -4.79 -3.37
C GLY A 35 5.27 -3.51 -2.57
N THR A 36 5.07 -2.39 -3.27
CA THR A 36 5.08 -1.08 -2.64
C THR A 36 3.84 -0.29 -3.02
N LEU A 37 3.45 0.62 -2.13
CA LEU A 37 2.37 1.57 -2.36
C LEU A 37 2.92 2.97 -2.18
N ASP A 38 2.52 3.88 -3.06
CA ASP A 38 2.72 5.31 -2.82
C ASP A 38 1.68 5.76 -1.79
N PHE A 39 2.00 6.81 -1.06
CA PHE A 39 1.03 7.36 -0.12
C PHE A 39 1.22 8.86 0.05
N ASP A 40 0.11 9.54 0.40
CA ASP A 40 0.10 10.96 0.73
C ASP A 40 -0.25 11.14 2.19
N HIS A 41 0.02 12.32 2.74
CA HIS A 41 -0.14 12.56 4.17
C HIS A 41 -1.41 13.32 4.56
N ALA A 42 -1.96 14.13 3.67
CA ALA A 42 -3.08 14.99 4.03
C ALA A 42 -4.06 15.12 2.86
N PRO A 43 -5.05 14.23 2.76
CA PRO A 43 -5.34 13.11 3.66
C PRO A 43 -4.41 11.92 3.42
N ARG A 44 -4.31 11.04 4.40
CA ARG A 44 -3.51 9.83 4.24
C ARG A 44 -4.26 8.87 3.31
N VAL A 45 -3.69 8.65 2.12
CA VAL A 45 -4.22 7.71 1.13
C VAL A 45 -3.09 6.90 0.54
N TYR A 46 -3.42 5.71 0.04
CA TYR A 46 -2.45 4.77 -0.54
C TYR A 46 -2.89 4.40 -1.95
N TYR A 47 -1.94 4.32 -2.87
CA TYR A 47 -2.26 4.10 -4.28
C TYR A 47 -1.06 3.54 -5.02
N ASN A 48 -1.29 3.17 -6.28
CA ASN A 48 -0.23 2.79 -7.21
C ASN A 48 0.61 1.61 -6.72
N PHE A 49 -0.05 0.47 -6.46
CA PHE A 49 0.66 -0.74 -6.05
C PHE A 49 1.63 -1.19 -7.15
N GLN A 50 2.90 -1.40 -6.75
CA GLN A 50 3.95 -1.89 -7.65
C GLN A 50 4.47 -3.20 -7.07
N PRO A 51 4.26 -4.34 -7.75
CA PRO A 51 4.84 -5.61 -7.30
C PRO A 51 6.36 -5.53 -7.28
N ALA A 52 6.94 -6.13 -6.28
CA ALA A 52 8.40 -6.16 -6.18
C ALA A 52 8.99 -7.18 -7.13
#